data_4b26f7eb15f69c0f8b6d1b9771aa74ae
#
_entry.id   4b26f7eb15f69c0f8b6d1b9771aa74ae
#
_cell.length_a   1.000
_cell.length_b   1.000
_cell.length_c   1.000
_cell.angle_alpha   90.00
_cell.angle_beta   90.00
_cell.angle_gamma   90.00
#
_symmetry.space_group_name_H-M   'P 1'
#
loop_
_entity.id
_entity.type
_entity.pdbx_description
1 polymer ?
#
loop_
_entity_poly.entity_id
_entity_poly.type
_entity_poly.pdbx_seq_one_letter_code
_entity_poly.pdbx_strand_id
1 'polypeptide(L)'
;MQKRCYLLILIVFFLTACAHHMPRNKPNASLPPAIKTKQARQVAAFNQVVLQGQLNVTLHTGYKKPQVILSGDARDLAAIKTEVVHNTLHVTLGKGYPSHGPVAVDVRGQFLNRLMAQGVPLITGNQIHTSVLDVYLVDTGRVRLGGSIGLRVLDIKGKGSLTQIGGISSQNLQIHLQGSPKVQLEGVANLANLTMFGDAWLSLYWVKTDTLTVRAKQKSTIQLAGAVNRLDVELWGNARFKGRYLRAQRSFVRTHGHSVAEISVAKHQSNLATDASDIYYFNLPNTRADFMAFDGSVLDMREWNQAELKDFTRYNKQFP
;
A
#
# COMPACT_ATOMS: atom_id res chain seq x y z
N MET A 1 -55.37 -29.15 -66.71
CA MET A 1 -54.08 -29.52 -67.28
C MET A 1 -53.09 -29.64 -66.17
N GLN A 2 -52.43 -30.75 -66.05
CA GLN A 2 -51.32 -31.22 -65.25
C GLN A 2 -51.42 -31.15 -63.72
N LYS A 3 -51.72 -32.31 -63.16
CA LYS A 3 -51.61 -32.76 -61.81
C LYS A 3 -50.10 -33.00 -61.47
N ARG A 4 -49.60 -32.51 -60.40
CA ARG A 4 -48.32 -32.96 -59.83
C ARG A 4 -48.55 -33.56 -58.47
N CYS A 5 -48.32 -34.89 -58.39
CA CYS A 5 -48.25 -35.70 -57.21
C CYS A 5 -47.11 -35.26 -56.33
N TYR A 6 -47.37 -35.01 -55.05
CA TYR A 6 -46.34 -34.94 -54.03
C TYR A 6 -46.19 -36.25 -53.29
N LEU A 7 -45.07 -36.91 -53.52
CA LEU A 7 -44.66 -38.13 -52.85
C LEU A 7 -44.16 -37.77 -51.44
N LEU A 8 -44.88 -38.11 -50.40
CA LEU A 8 -44.51 -37.97 -49.00
C LEU A 8 -43.54 -39.09 -48.64
N ILE A 9 -42.26 -38.79 -48.58
CA ILE A 9 -41.24 -39.70 -48.05
C ILE A 9 -41.21 -39.52 -46.51
N LEU A 10 -41.73 -40.53 -45.82
CA LEU A 10 -41.73 -40.67 -44.39
C LEU A 10 -40.34 -41.18 -43.97
N ILE A 11 -39.42 -40.29 -43.56
CA ILE A 11 -38.12 -40.67 -42.97
C ILE A 11 -38.33 -40.93 -41.49
N VAL A 12 -38.35 -42.19 -41.09
CA VAL A 12 -38.31 -42.63 -39.69
C VAL A 12 -36.89 -42.54 -39.24
N PHE A 13 -36.60 -41.50 -38.45
CA PHE A 13 -35.34 -41.39 -37.71
C PHE A 13 -35.37 -42.30 -36.47
N PHE A 14 -34.64 -43.41 -36.57
CA PHE A 14 -34.29 -44.22 -35.41
C PHE A 14 -33.30 -43.40 -34.53
N LEU A 15 -33.82 -42.82 -33.46
CA LEU A 15 -32.98 -42.25 -32.38
C LEU A 15 -32.39 -43.43 -31.58
N THR A 16 -31.20 -43.88 -31.96
CA THR A 16 -30.36 -44.69 -31.09
C THR A 16 -29.81 -43.80 -29.97
N ALA A 17 -30.47 -43.84 -28.83
CA ALA A 17 -29.98 -43.24 -27.60
C ALA A 17 -28.71 -44.01 -27.18
N CYS A 18 -27.52 -43.51 -27.56
CA CYS A 18 -26.29 -43.89 -26.93
C CYS A 18 -26.33 -43.32 -25.50
N ALA A 19 -26.68 -44.16 -24.55
CA ALA A 19 -26.44 -43.87 -23.15
C ALA A 19 -24.92 -43.74 -22.93
N HIS A 20 -24.41 -42.50 -23.03
CA HIS A 20 -23.08 -42.19 -22.55
C HIS A 20 -23.09 -42.42 -21.02
N HIS A 21 -22.50 -43.53 -20.61
CA HIS A 21 -22.09 -43.73 -19.25
C HIS A 21 -21.06 -42.62 -18.94
N MET A 22 -21.55 -41.49 -18.42
CA MET A 22 -20.65 -40.55 -17.76
C MET A 22 -19.96 -41.33 -16.63
N PRO A 23 -18.63 -41.34 -16.62
CA PRO A 23 -17.92 -41.90 -15.46
C PRO A 23 -18.44 -41.14 -14.24
N ARG A 24 -19.12 -41.86 -13.34
CA ARG A 24 -19.48 -41.35 -12.02
C ARG A 24 -18.22 -40.75 -11.43
N ASN A 25 -18.14 -39.42 -11.39
CA ASN A 25 -17.10 -38.75 -10.67
C ASN A 25 -17.02 -39.40 -9.28
N LYS A 26 -15.95 -40.13 -9.05
CA LYS A 26 -15.64 -40.60 -7.69
C LYS A 26 -15.78 -39.36 -6.82
N PRO A 27 -16.58 -39.40 -5.73
CA PRO A 27 -16.63 -38.28 -4.82
C PRO A 27 -15.18 -37.95 -4.49
N ASN A 28 -14.75 -36.72 -4.77
CA ASN A 28 -13.44 -36.23 -4.38
C ASN A 28 -13.23 -36.69 -2.96
N ALA A 29 -12.23 -37.54 -2.75
CA ALA A 29 -11.90 -38.01 -1.43
C ALA A 29 -11.80 -36.76 -0.55
N SER A 30 -12.77 -36.58 0.33
CA SER A 30 -12.78 -35.43 1.23
C SER A 30 -11.46 -35.45 1.95
N LEU A 31 -10.66 -34.41 1.74
CA LEU A 31 -9.42 -34.26 2.49
C LEU A 31 -9.74 -34.52 3.97
N PRO A 32 -8.95 -35.34 4.65
CA PRO A 32 -9.20 -35.64 6.06
C PRO A 32 -9.36 -34.33 6.81
N PRO A 33 -10.31 -34.23 7.74
CA PRO A 33 -10.64 -32.99 8.43
C PRO A 33 -9.37 -32.35 8.98
N ALA A 34 -9.20 -31.06 8.76
CA ALA A 34 -8.03 -30.30 9.19
C ALA A 34 -7.92 -30.40 10.73
N ILE A 35 -6.87 -31.01 11.23
CA ILE A 35 -6.58 -31.08 12.66
C ILE A 35 -6.01 -29.73 13.07
N LYS A 36 -6.87 -28.80 13.46
CA LYS A 36 -6.45 -27.51 13.97
C LYS A 36 -5.68 -27.67 15.27
N THR A 37 -4.41 -27.35 15.23
CA THR A 37 -3.48 -27.43 16.37
C THR A 37 -2.96 -26.03 16.69
N LYS A 38 -2.66 -25.81 17.96
CA LYS A 38 -2.00 -24.60 18.44
C LYS A 38 -0.68 -24.99 19.10
N GLN A 39 0.42 -24.38 18.64
CA GLN A 39 1.78 -24.64 19.14
C GLN A 39 2.41 -23.32 19.59
N ALA A 40 2.81 -23.25 20.87
CA ALA A 40 3.57 -22.11 21.39
C ALA A 40 5.06 -22.45 21.38
N ARG A 41 5.87 -21.56 20.80
CA ARG A 41 7.34 -21.65 20.76
C ARG A 41 7.92 -20.50 21.55
N GLN A 42 8.64 -20.81 22.62
CA GLN A 42 9.44 -19.82 23.34
C GLN A 42 10.65 -19.47 22.47
N VAL A 43 10.96 -18.20 22.34
CA VAL A 43 12.08 -17.72 21.53
C VAL A 43 12.95 -16.75 22.34
N ALA A 44 14.19 -16.58 21.95
CA ALA A 44 15.06 -15.58 22.54
C ALA A 44 14.52 -14.16 22.30
N ALA A 45 15.00 -13.17 23.02
CA ALA A 45 14.62 -11.78 22.83
C ALA A 45 14.99 -11.29 21.42
N PHE A 46 14.10 -10.55 20.80
CA PHE A 46 14.27 -9.96 19.47
C PHE A 46 13.67 -8.56 19.43
N ASN A 47 14.12 -7.74 18.48
CA ASN A 47 13.56 -6.44 18.17
C ASN A 47 13.33 -6.24 16.66
N GLN A 48 13.66 -7.24 15.85
CA GLN A 48 13.42 -7.28 14.42
C GLN A 48 12.67 -8.56 14.06
N VAL A 49 11.80 -8.47 13.06
CA VAL A 49 10.98 -9.60 12.59
C VAL A 49 11.10 -9.73 11.08
N VAL A 50 11.42 -10.91 10.62
CA VAL A 50 11.47 -11.31 9.19
C VAL A 50 10.43 -12.40 8.96
N LEU A 51 9.50 -12.14 8.06
CA LEU A 51 8.39 -13.02 7.72
C LEU A 51 8.50 -13.45 6.25
N GLN A 52 8.40 -14.72 5.98
CA GLN A 52 8.46 -15.23 4.62
C GLN A 52 7.45 -16.35 4.37
N GLY A 53 6.69 -16.21 3.28
CA GLY A 53 5.71 -17.21 2.83
C GLY A 53 4.26 -16.86 3.17
N GLN A 54 3.35 -17.80 2.88
CA GLN A 54 1.90 -17.61 2.96
C GLN A 54 1.39 -17.72 4.42
N LEU A 55 1.67 -16.72 5.24
CA LEU A 55 1.35 -16.65 6.66
C LEU A 55 0.35 -15.53 6.95
N ASN A 56 -0.64 -15.77 7.82
CA ASN A 56 -1.44 -14.72 8.42
C ASN A 56 -0.82 -14.34 9.76
N VAL A 57 -0.25 -13.15 9.85
CA VAL A 57 0.58 -12.76 10.99
C VAL A 57 -0.11 -11.70 11.83
N THR A 58 -0.09 -11.89 13.14
CA THR A 58 -0.47 -10.87 14.12
C THR A 58 0.76 -10.49 14.95
N LEU A 59 1.04 -9.20 15.06
CA LEU A 59 2.20 -8.65 15.78
C LEU A 59 1.75 -7.96 17.06
N HIS A 60 2.47 -8.22 18.13
CA HIS A 60 2.25 -7.59 19.44
C HIS A 60 3.58 -7.12 20.03
N THR A 61 3.57 -5.96 20.69
CA THR A 61 4.70 -5.43 21.48
C THR A 61 4.37 -5.38 22.96
N GLY A 62 5.38 -5.18 23.81
CA GLY A 62 5.22 -5.05 25.27
C GLY A 62 5.27 -6.37 26.05
N TYR A 63 5.54 -7.50 25.41
CA TYR A 63 5.65 -8.79 26.07
C TYR A 63 7.06 -9.04 26.61
N LYS A 64 7.19 -9.17 27.94
CA LYS A 64 8.49 -9.44 28.61
C LYS A 64 9.07 -10.82 28.26
N LYS A 65 8.20 -11.81 27.98
CA LYS A 65 8.60 -13.16 27.57
C LYS A 65 8.25 -13.35 26.09
N PRO A 66 9.22 -13.24 25.19
CA PRO A 66 8.96 -13.39 23.75
C PRO A 66 8.50 -14.80 23.40
N GLN A 67 7.48 -14.89 22.55
CA GLN A 67 6.96 -16.17 22.06
C GLN A 67 6.33 -16.03 20.68
N VAL A 68 6.29 -17.13 19.95
CA VAL A 68 5.57 -17.27 18.70
C VAL A 68 4.51 -18.35 18.86
N ILE A 69 3.25 -18.01 18.59
CA ILE A 69 2.15 -18.97 18.67
C ILE A 69 1.69 -19.24 17.24
N LEU A 70 1.79 -20.50 16.84
CA LEU A 70 1.38 -21.01 15.55
C LEU A 70 0.02 -21.68 15.68
N SER A 71 -0.87 -21.45 14.70
CA SER A 71 -2.21 -22.06 14.68
C SER A 71 -2.55 -22.47 13.24
N GLY A 72 -2.96 -23.74 13.04
CA GLY A 72 -3.26 -24.30 11.73
C GLY A 72 -3.29 -25.81 11.75
N ASP A 73 -3.20 -26.44 10.58
CA ASP A 73 -3.05 -27.89 10.48
C ASP A 73 -1.65 -28.31 10.93
N ALA A 74 -1.57 -29.37 11.73
CA ALA A 74 -0.30 -29.85 12.31
C ALA A 74 0.79 -30.13 11.27
N ARG A 75 0.41 -30.59 10.08
CA ARG A 75 1.31 -30.89 8.96
C ARG A 75 1.93 -29.61 8.39
N ASP A 76 1.14 -28.55 8.25
CA ASP A 76 1.62 -27.25 7.77
C ASP A 76 2.45 -26.54 8.85
N LEU A 77 2.08 -26.67 10.15
CA LEU A 77 2.85 -26.12 11.26
C LEU A 77 4.24 -26.73 11.39
N ALA A 78 4.41 -28.02 11.06
CA ALA A 78 5.70 -28.69 11.05
C ALA A 78 6.66 -28.11 10.00
N ALA A 79 6.13 -27.53 8.90
CA ALA A 79 6.92 -26.89 7.85
C ALA A 79 7.39 -25.47 8.19
N ILE A 80 6.92 -24.89 9.32
CA ILE A 80 7.29 -23.54 9.74
C ILE A 80 8.59 -23.59 10.52
N LYS A 81 9.60 -22.89 10.00
CA LYS A 81 10.85 -22.62 10.72
C LYS A 81 10.71 -21.34 11.53
N THR A 82 11.16 -21.39 12.79
CA THR A 82 11.14 -20.25 13.71
C THR A 82 12.49 -20.22 14.42
N GLU A 83 13.25 -19.18 14.20
CA GLU A 83 14.58 -19.03 14.81
C GLU A 83 14.87 -17.55 15.12
N VAL A 84 15.72 -17.29 16.12
CA VAL A 84 16.22 -15.95 16.42
C VAL A 84 17.71 -15.90 16.21
N VAL A 85 18.14 -15.05 15.30
CA VAL A 85 19.54 -14.83 14.95
C VAL A 85 19.84 -13.33 15.02
N HIS A 86 20.85 -12.92 15.76
CA HIS A 86 21.25 -11.51 15.92
C HIS A 86 20.08 -10.57 16.26
N ASN A 87 19.28 -10.90 17.26
CA ASN A 87 18.08 -10.16 17.68
C ASN A 87 16.97 -10.06 16.61
N THR A 88 17.05 -10.89 15.57
CA THR A 88 16.06 -10.96 14.49
C THR A 88 15.30 -12.29 14.57
N LEU A 89 13.99 -12.22 14.73
CA LEU A 89 13.11 -13.37 14.65
C LEU A 89 12.81 -13.66 13.16
N HIS A 90 13.17 -14.84 12.70
CA HIS A 90 12.84 -15.37 11.39
C HIS A 90 11.67 -16.34 11.50
N VAL A 91 10.59 -16.08 10.77
CA VAL A 91 9.45 -17.01 10.62
C VAL A 91 9.27 -17.30 9.16
N THR A 92 9.58 -18.52 8.74
CA THR A 92 9.58 -18.90 7.33
C THR A 92 8.70 -20.12 7.11
N LEU A 93 7.79 -20.00 6.14
CA LEU A 93 7.02 -21.13 5.61
C LEU A 93 7.51 -21.44 4.19
N GLY A 94 7.85 -22.69 3.93
CA GLY A 94 8.40 -23.13 2.64
C GLY A 94 7.42 -22.96 1.47
N LYS A 95 7.95 -23.04 0.25
CA LYS A 95 7.14 -23.03 -0.98
C LYS A 95 6.19 -24.25 -1.00
N GLY A 96 4.97 -24.05 -1.52
CA GLY A 96 3.95 -25.09 -1.58
C GLY A 96 3.13 -25.25 -0.31
N TYR A 97 3.43 -24.51 0.73
CA TYR A 97 2.65 -24.46 1.98
C TYR A 97 1.95 -23.09 2.13
N PRO A 98 0.85 -23.01 2.90
CA PRO A 98 0.15 -24.13 3.53
C PRO A 98 -0.66 -24.95 2.52
N SER A 99 -0.75 -26.27 2.69
CA SER A 99 -1.49 -27.18 1.82
C SER A 99 -2.82 -27.68 2.41
N HIS A 100 -3.02 -27.50 3.72
CA HIS A 100 -4.18 -28.00 4.46
C HIS A 100 -5.04 -26.90 5.11
N GLY A 101 -4.82 -25.64 4.72
CA GLY A 101 -5.59 -24.50 5.20
C GLY A 101 -4.73 -23.36 5.72
N PRO A 102 -5.35 -22.23 6.09
CA PRO A 102 -4.59 -21.05 6.47
C PRO A 102 -3.80 -21.27 7.77
N VAL A 103 -2.58 -20.79 7.77
CA VAL A 103 -1.70 -20.77 8.93
C VAL A 103 -1.70 -19.37 9.54
N ALA A 104 -1.99 -19.28 10.84
CA ALA A 104 -1.90 -18.05 11.61
C ALA A 104 -0.67 -18.09 12.55
N VAL A 105 0.04 -16.96 12.61
CA VAL A 105 1.23 -16.76 13.43
C VAL A 105 1.02 -15.53 14.32
N ASP A 106 1.02 -15.71 15.61
CA ASP A 106 0.94 -14.65 16.61
C ASP A 106 2.35 -14.43 17.19
N VAL A 107 2.96 -13.30 16.85
CA VAL A 107 4.31 -12.92 17.26
C VAL A 107 4.21 -11.94 18.42
N ARG A 108 4.75 -12.32 19.57
CA ARG A 108 4.76 -11.52 20.79
C ARG A 108 6.17 -11.18 21.19
N GLY A 109 6.54 -9.92 21.06
CA GLY A 109 7.86 -9.40 21.42
C GLY A 109 7.79 -8.25 22.40
N GLN A 110 8.92 -7.85 22.95
CA GLN A 110 8.98 -6.66 23.81
C GLN A 110 9.02 -5.39 22.96
N PHE A 111 9.84 -5.39 21.91
CA PHE A 111 10.05 -4.27 20.99
C PHE A 111 9.92 -4.72 19.55
N LEU A 112 9.62 -3.79 18.65
CA LEU A 112 9.60 -4.01 17.21
C LEU A 112 10.21 -2.79 16.52
N ASN A 113 11.48 -2.87 16.12
CA ASN A 113 12.21 -1.76 15.47
C ASN A 113 12.32 -1.97 13.96
N ARG A 114 12.19 -3.21 13.47
CA ARG A 114 12.19 -3.53 12.04
C ARG A 114 11.24 -4.66 11.72
N LEU A 115 10.45 -4.46 10.69
CA LEU A 115 9.57 -5.46 10.09
C LEU A 115 9.96 -5.66 8.63
N MET A 116 10.35 -6.86 8.26
CA MET A 116 10.58 -7.28 6.88
C MET A 116 9.63 -8.42 6.53
N ALA A 117 8.90 -8.30 5.43
CA ALA A 117 7.96 -9.33 5.02
C ALA A 117 8.02 -9.57 3.51
N GLN A 118 8.00 -10.84 3.11
CA GLN A 118 7.99 -11.25 1.71
C GLN A 118 6.94 -12.32 1.46
N GLY A 119 6.03 -12.05 0.52
CA GLY A 119 4.98 -13.01 0.13
C GLY A 119 3.96 -13.30 1.21
N VAL A 120 3.81 -12.43 2.22
CA VAL A 120 2.89 -12.58 3.36
C VAL A 120 1.54 -11.95 3.01
N PRO A 121 0.42 -12.71 2.98
CA PRO A 121 -0.88 -12.21 2.57
C PRO A 121 -1.54 -11.27 3.58
N LEU A 122 -1.30 -11.45 4.87
CA LEU A 122 -1.92 -10.64 5.92
C LEU A 122 -0.98 -10.40 7.10
N ILE A 123 -0.80 -9.13 7.45
CA ILE A 123 -0.09 -8.70 8.66
C ILE A 123 -0.99 -7.73 9.42
N THR A 124 -1.22 -8.00 10.69
CA THR A 124 -1.99 -7.14 11.59
C THR A 124 -1.21 -6.84 12.86
N GLY A 125 -1.39 -5.65 13.42
CA GLY A 125 -0.80 -5.25 14.69
C GLY A 125 -1.47 -3.98 15.20
N ASN A 126 -2.54 -4.12 15.99
CA ASN A 126 -3.39 -2.98 16.37
C ASN A 126 -2.83 -2.14 17.54
N GLN A 127 -1.89 -2.69 18.31
CA GLN A 127 -1.32 -2.06 19.51
C GLN A 127 0.21 -2.14 19.49
N ILE A 128 0.80 -1.63 18.42
CA ILE A 128 2.26 -1.54 18.30
C ILE A 128 2.74 -0.27 18.98
N HIS A 129 3.65 -0.42 19.93
CA HIS A 129 4.29 0.70 20.61
C HIS A 129 5.79 0.65 20.35
N THR A 130 6.27 1.59 19.54
CA THR A 130 7.68 1.67 19.19
C THR A 130 8.08 3.09 18.83
N SER A 131 9.24 3.52 19.36
CA SER A 131 9.79 4.85 19.06
C SER A 131 10.41 4.93 17.66
N VAL A 132 10.86 3.81 17.10
CA VAL A 132 11.45 3.72 15.75
C VAL A 132 11.03 2.42 15.10
N LEU A 133 10.42 2.52 13.91
CA LEU A 133 10.05 1.37 13.08
C LEU A 133 10.50 1.57 11.64
N ASP A 134 11.24 0.61 11.12
CA ASP A 134 11.52 0.45 9.70
C ASP A 134 10.65 -0.68 9.14
N VAL A 135 9.95 -0.44 8.04
CA VAL A 135 9.05 -1.41 7.42
C VAL A 135 9.48 -1.66 5.98
N TYR A 136 9.78 -2.91 5.65
CA TYR A 136 10.16 -3.37 4.31
C TYR A 136 9.22 -4.49 3.86
N LEU A 137 8.44 -4.24 2.82
CA LEU A 137 7.43 -5.17 2.33
C LEU A 137 7.67 -5.51 0.86
N VAL A 138 7.73 -6.79 0.55
CA VAL A 138 7.89 -7.29 -0.82
C VAL A 138 6.77 -8.29 -1.13
N ASP A 139 5.97 -7.98 -2.15
CA ASP A 139 4.84 -8.82 -2.58
C ASP A 139 3.93 -9.25 -1.43
N THR A 140 3.69 -8.35 -0.48
CA THR A 140 2.76 -8.56 0.64
C THR A 140 1.33 -8.24 0.24
N GLY A 141 0.37 -8.87 0.90
CA GLY A 141 -1.05 -8.57 0.71
C GLY A 141 -1.51 -7.36 1.53
N ARG A 142 -2.32 -7.62 2.53
CA ARG A 142 -2.85 -6.56 3.41
C ARG A 142 -2.00 -6.40 4.67
N VAL A 143 -1.57 -5.19 4.94
CA VAL A 143 -0.87 -4.82 6.18
C VAL A 143 -1.67 -3.76 6.92
N ARG A 144 -1.98 -4.02 8.19
CA ARG A 144 -2.65 -3.06 9.07
C ARG A 144 -1.91 -2.97 10.39
N LEU A 145 -1.29 -1.83 10.64
CA LEU A 145 -0.62 -1.54 11.91
C LEU A 145 -1.26 -0.33 12.57
N GLY A 146 -1.31 -0.34 13.89
CA GLY A 146 -1.85 0.78 14.69
C GLY A 146 -1.23 0.80 16.07
N GLY A 147 -1.38 1.93 16.77
CA GLY A 147 -0.84 2.13 18.11
C GLY A 147 -0.09 3.47 18.22
N SER A 148 1.13 3.44 18.73
CA SER A 148 2.04 4.59 18.76
C SER A 148 3.33 4.20 18.03
N ILE A 149 3.49 4.66 16.80
CA ILE A 149 4.52 4.17 15.88
C ILE A 149 5.40 5.30 15.40
N GLY A 150 6.66 5.31 15.83
CA GLY A 150 7.71 6.17 15.28
C GLY A 150 8.21 5.66 13.93
N LEU A 151 7.42 5.81 12.86
CA LEU A 151 7.77 5.29 11.54
C LEU A 151 8.93 6.08 10.93
N ARG A 152 10.05 5.42 10.60
CA ARG A 152 11.23 6.05 10.03
C ARG A 152 11.40 5.73 8.55
N VAL A 153 11.24 4.47 8.17
CA VAL A 153 11.36 4.00 6.77
C VAL A 153 10.14 3.18 6.41
N LEU A 154 9.58 3.45 5.23
CA LEU A 154 8.55 2.62 4.60
C LEU A 154 8.98 2.31 3.16
N ASP A 155 9.45 1.09 2.92
CA ASP A 155 9.83 0.60 1.59
C ASP A 155 8.89 -0.54 1.20
N ILE A 156 8.09 -0.33 0.15
CA ILE A 156 7.13 -1.32 -0.33
C ILE A 156 7.34 -1.56 -1.82
N LYS A 157 7.53 -2.84 -2.16
CA LYS A 157 7.69 -3.31 -3.55
C LYS A 157 6.68 -4.39 -3.85
N GLY A 158 6.08 -4.32 -5.03
CA GLY A 158 5.17 -5.38 -5.50
C GLY A 158 3.85 -4.88 -6.06
N LYS A 159 2.93 -5.80 -6.31
CA LYS A 159 1.65 -5.52 -6.96
C LYS A 159 0.49 -5.71 -5.99
N GLY A 160 -0.46 -4.75 -6.00
CA GLY A 160 -1.77 -4.91 -5.35
C GLY A 160 -1.76 -5.00 -3.83
N SER A 161 -0.69 -4.57 -3.15
CA SER A 161 -0.65 -4.52 -1.69
C SER A 161 -1.49 -3.37 -1.13
N LEU A 162 -2.09 -3.58 0.04
CA LEU A 162 -2.79 -2.55 0.80
C LEU A 162 -2.15 -2.40 2.19
N THR A 163 -1.49 -1.28 2.41
CA THR A 163 -0.84 -0.98 3.68
C THR A 163 -1.54 0.19 4.37
N GLN A 164 -2.00 -0.03 5.59
CA GLN A 164 -2.62 0.97 6.46
C GLN A 164 -1.83 1.04 7.77
N ILE A 165 -1.29 2.21 8.09
CA ILE A 165 -0.56 2.44 9.35
C ILE A 165 -1.15 3.67 10.03
N GLY A 166 -1.72 3.47 11.22
CA GLY A 166 -2.29 4.52 12.05
C GLY A 166 -1.46 4.80 13.30
N GLY A 167 -1.68 5.97 13.91
CA GLY A 167 -0.98 6.40 15.12
C GLY A 167 0.51 6.71 14.89
N ILE A 168 0.83 7.24 13.70
CA ILE A 168 2.21 7.60 13.35
C ILE A 168 2.61 8.89 14.06
N SER A 169 3.82 8.88 14.64
CA SER A 169 4.53 10.05 15.15
C SER A 169 5.97 9.95 14.67
N SER A 170 6.29 10.57 13.52
CA SER A 170 7.59 10.43 12.88
C SER A 170 8.38 11.73 12.89
N GLN A 171 9.65 11.64 13.25
CA GLN A 171 10.60 12.78 13.23
C GLN A 171 11.38 12.89 11.92
N ASN A 172 11.52 11.80 11.16
CA ASN A 172 12.20 11.76 9.86
C ASN A 172 11.71 10.55 9.05
N LEU A 173 10.60 10.73 8.34
CA LEU A 173 10.00 9.67 7.54
C LEU A 173 10.55 9.68 6.12
N GLN A 174 10.97 8.50 5.65
CA GLN A 174 11.34 8.25 4.27
C GLN A 174 10.43 7.19 3.68
N ILE A 175 9.85 7.47 2.52
CA ILE A 175 8.91 6.56 1.85
C ILE A 175 9.43 6.23 0.45
N HIS A 176 9.53 4.94 0.16
CA HIS A 176 9.83 4.42 -1.16
C HIS A 176 8.80 3.39 -1.57
N LEU A 177 8.05 3.66 -2.66
CA LEU A 177 7.01 2.77 -3.17
C LEU A 177 7.31 2.39 -4.62
N GLN A 178 7.28 1.09 -4.91
CA GLN A 178 7.52 0.56 -6.25
C GLN A 178 6.46 -0.48 -6.64
N GLY A 179 5.94 -0.37 -7.86
CA GLY A 179 4.89 -1.25 -8.38
C GLY A 179 3.51 -0.64 -8.26
N SER A 180 2.56 -1.33 -7.64
CA SER A 180 1.19 -0.82 -7.45
C SER A 180 0.68 -0.93 -6.00
N PRO A 181 1.48 -0.60 -4.98
CA PRO A 181 1.00 -0.59 -3.60
C PRO A 181 0.02 0.57 -3.37
N LYS A 182 -0.98 0.31 -2.52
CA LYS A 182 -1.88 1.34 -1.97
C LYS A 182 -1.53 1.55 -0.50
N VAL A 183 -1.14 2.78 -0.14
CA VAL A 183 -0.66 3.11 1.19
C VAL A 183 -1.50 4.23 1.79
N GLN A 184 -2.01 4.00 2.99
CA GLN A 184 -2.72 4.98 3.79
C GLN A 184 -2.01 5.14 5.14
N LEU A 185 -1.59 6.34 5.44
CA LEU A 185 -0.88 6.67 6.67
C LEU A 185 -1.67 7.72 7.45
N GLU A 186 -1.81 7.50 8.77
CA GLU A 186 -2.55 8.37 9.67
C GLU A 186 -1.69 8.75 10.88
N GLY A 187 -1.55 10.06 11.12
CA GLY A 187 -0.75 10.60 12.20
C GLY A 187 0.14 11.74 11.75
N VAL A 188 0.98 12.26 12.62
CA VAL A 188 1.88 13.39 12.35
C VAL A 188 3.21 12.87 11.84
N ALA A 189 3.62 13.32 10.67
CA ALA A 189 4.88 12.89 10.07
C ALA A 189 5.74 14.06 9.60
N ASN A 190 6.98 14.08 10.03
CA ASN A 190 8.05 14.86 9.40
C ASN A 190 8.52 14.05 8.20
N LEU A 191 7.85 14.22 7.05
CA LEU A 191 8.15 13.53 5.81
C LEU A 191 9.27 14.26 5.08
N ALA A 192 10.45 13.67 4.99
CA ALA A 192 11.61 14.27 4.35
C ALA A 192 11.70 13.89 2.85
N ASN A 193 11.56 12.60 2.55
CA ASN A 193 11.69 12.08 1.18
C ASN A 193 10.56 11.15 0.82
N LEU A 194 10.00 11.34 -0.37
CA LEU A 194 8.99 10.49 -0.97
C LEU A 194 9.39 10.14 -2.41
N THR A 195 9.63 8.87 -2.67
CA THR A 195 9.91 8.37 -4.02
C THR A 195 8.89 7.31 -4.40
N MET A 196 8.24 7.49 -5.54
CA MET A 196 7.23 6.55 -6.04
C MET A 196 7.46 6.21 -7.51
N PHE A 197 7.30 4.93 -7.82
CA PHE A 197 7.46 4.41 -9.17
C PHE A 197 6.39 3.35 -9.47
N GLY A 198 5.72 3.46 -10.61
CA GLY A 198 4.66 2.54 -11.02
C GLY A 198 3.26 3.14 -10.85
N ASP A 199 2.27 2.31 -10.54
CA ASP A 199 0.89 2.68 -10.26
C ASP A 199 0.61 2.83 -8.74
N ALA A 200 1.64 3.21 -7.99
CA ALA A 200 1.57 3.34 -6.54
C ALA A 200 0.63 4.48 -6.12
N TRP A 201 -0.10 4.27 -5.03
CA TRP A 201 -0.96 5.29 -4.43
C TRP A 201 -0.60 5.51 -2.96
N LEU A 202 -0.44 6.77 -2.57
CA LEU A 202 -0.16 7.19 -1.20
C LEU A 202 -1.11 8.28 -0.74
N SER A 203 -1.67 8.11 0.45
CA SER A 203 -2.37 9.15 1.19
C SER A 203 -1.73 9.33 2.57
N LEU A 204 -1.33 10.56 2.89
CA LEU A 204 -0.83 10.95 4.20
C LEU A 204 -1.33 12.35 4.53
N TYR A 205 -2.11 12.44 5.59
CA TYR A 205 -2.55 13.70 6.16
C TYR A 205 -1.67 14.07 7.36
N TRP A 206 -1.46 15.40 7.54
CA TRP A 206 -0.73 15.99 8.64
C TRP A 206 0.80 15.85 8.54
N VAL A 207 1.27 16.13 7.33
CA VAL A 207 2.69 16.36 7.10
C VAL A 207 3.11 17.67 7.80
N LYS A 208 4.16 17.60 8.60
CA LYS A 208 4.80 18.77 9.19
C LYS A 208 6.31 18.60 9.06
N THR A 209 6.92 19.32 8.12
CA THR A 209 8.35 19.18 7.83
C THR A 209 8.95 20.51 7.40
N ASP A 210 10.24 20.65 7.56
CA ASP A 210 10.96 21.81 7.04
C ASP A 210 11.15 21.68 5.51
N THR A 211 11.64 20.55 5.06
CA THR A 211 11.88 20.31 3.63
C THR A 211 11.29 18.96 3.22
N LEU A 212 10.45 18.98 2.18
CA LEU A 212 9.91 17.79 1.57
C LEU A 212 10.36 17.69 0.11
N THR A 213 11.00 16.58 -0.22
CA THR A 213 11.34 16.21 -1.60
C THR A 213 10.43 15.09 -2.07
N VAL A 214 9.74 15.32 -3.19
CA VAL A 214 8.82 14.36 -3.82
C VAL A 214 9.30 14.05 -5.23
N ARG A 215 9.52 12.78 -5.53
CA ARG A 215 9.81 12.27 -6.87
C ARG A 215 8.84 11.17 -7.22
N ALA A 216 8.09 11.35 -8.31
CA ALA A 216 7.10 10.37 -8.74
C ALA A 216 7.17 10.14 -10.25
N LYS A 217 7.08 8.87 -10.65
CA LYS A 217 7.14 8.45 -12.06
C LYS A 217 6.00 7.51 -12.41
N GLN A 218 5.70 7.43 -13.72
CA GLN A 218 4.65 6.61 -14.32
C GLN A 218 3.24 7.07 -13.90
N LYS A 219 2.40 6.22 -13.31
CA LYS A 219 1.00 6.54 -12.93
C LYS A 219 0.81 6.75 -11.42
N SER A 220 1.90 7.05 -10.72
CA SER A 220 1.87 7.25 -9.26
C SER A 220 0.90 8.36 -8.86
N THR A 221 0.15 8.15 -7.79
CA THR A 221 -0.75 9.17 -7.23
C THR A 221 -0.40 9.43 -5.77
N ILE A 222 -0.14 10.71 -5.46
CA ILE A 222 0.24 11.18 -4.13
C ILE A 222 -0.81 12.15 -3.64
N GLN A 223 -1.30 11.95 -2.42
CA GLN A 223 -2.22 12.85 -1.76
C GLN A 223 -1.67 13.24 -0.39
N LEU A 224 -1.32 14.51 -0.22
CA LEU A 224 -0.75 15.03 1.02
C LEU A 224 -1.53 16.24 1.53
N ALA A 225 -1.61 16.34 2.87
CA ALA A 225 -2.12 17.53 3.55
C ALA A 225 -1.21 17.91 4.72
N GLY A 226 -1.12 19.21 5.03
CA GLY A 226 -0.30 19.69 6.15
C GLY A 226 0.45 20.97 5.84
N ALA A 227 1.64 21.11 6.43
CA ALA A 227 2.47 22.29 6.26
C ALA A 227 3.94 21.94 6.05
N VAL A 228 4.60 22.63 5.12
CA VAL A 228 6.04 22.49 4.83
C VAL A 228 6.66 23.87 4.60
N ASN A 229 7.91 24.06 4.98
CA ASN A 229 8.59 25.30 4.67
C ASN A 229 9.08 25.29 3.21
N ARG A 230 9.70 24.21 2.76
CA ARG A 230 10.18 24.04 1.40
C ARG A 230 9.64 22.77 0.79
N LEU A 231 8.98 22.87 -0.37
CA LEU A 231 8.44 21.77 -1.15
C LEU A 231 9.19 21.68 -2.49
N ASP A 232 9.84 20.56 -2.77
CA ASP A 232 10.49 20.25 -4.04
C ASP A 232 9.77 19.05 -4.67
N VAL A 233 9.11 19.24 -5.81
CA VAL A 233 8.32 18.22 -6.49
C VAL A 233 8.83 18.01 -7.91
N GLU A 234 9.06 16.76 -8.27
CA GLU A 234 9.44 16.36 -9.62
C GLU A 234 8.59 15.18 -10.08
N LEU A 235 7.79 15.38 -11.12
CA LEU A 235 6.85 14.41 -11.65
C LEU A 235 7.16 14.06 -13.10
N TRP A 236 7.04 12.75 -13.43
CA TRP A 236 7.28 12.22 -14.76
C TRP A 236 6.18 11.28 -15.23
N GLY A 237 5.88 11.31 -16.52
CA GLY A 237 4.88 10.42 -17.14
C GLY A 237 3.46 10.87 -16.82
N ASN A 238 2.66 10.02 -16.21
CA ASN A 238 1.29 10.33 -15.80
C ASN A 238 1.15 10.46 -14.26
N ALA A 239 2.22 10.83 -13.56
CA ALA A 239 2.21 10.97 -12.12
C ALA A 239 1.31 12.14 -11.68
N ARG A 240 0.65 11.98 -10.54
CA ARG A 240 -0.27 12.98 -9.98
C ARG A 240 0.10 13.33 -8.55
N PHE A 241 0.32 14.60 -8.29
CA PHE A 241 0.55 15.14 -6.95
C PHE A 241 -0.63 16.02 -6.54
N LYS A 242 -1.42 15.55 -5.59
CA LYS A 242 -2.57 16.25 -5.00
C LYS A 242 -2.15 16.91 -3.69
N GLY A 243 -1.49 18.06 -3.80
CA GLY A 243 -0.92 18.82 -2.69
C GLY A 243 -1.68 20.12 -2.37
N ARG A 244 -2.91 20.33 -2.85
CA ARG A 244 -3.66 21.56 -2.58
C ARG A 244 -3.93 21.80 -1.09
N TYR A 245 -3.96 20.74 -0.27
CA TYR A 245 -4.09 20.81 1.19
C TYR A 245 -2.73 20.78 1.92
N LEU A 246 -1.63 20.72 1.20
CA LEU A 246 -0.28 20.83 1.72
C LEU A 246 0.23 22.27 1.52
N ARG A 247 0.20 23.08 2.57
CA ARG A 247 0.62 24.47 2.52
C ARG A 247 2.14 24.58 2.57
N ALA A 248 2.76 25.01 1.49
CA ALA A 248 4.18 25.29 1.43
C ALA A 248 4.48 26.79 1.64
N GLN A 249 5.57 27.15 2.30
CA GLN A 249 6.04 28.54 2.29
C GLN A 249 6.70 28.87 0.96
N ARG A 250 7.54 27.96 0.45
CA ARG A 250 8.20 28.04 -0.84
C ARG A 250 8.08 26.71 -1.58
N SER A 251 7.92 26.75 -2.89
CA SER A 251 7.94 25.54 -3.73
C SER A 251 8.81 25.68 -4.95
N PHE A 252 9.36 24.52 -5.36
CA PHE A 252 9.96 24.32 -6.65
C PHE A 252 9.32 23.08 -7.28
N VAL A 253 8.56 23.25 -8.37
CA VAL A 253 7.77 22.19 -8.99
C VAL A 253 8.13 22.01 -10.44
N ARG A 254 8.48 20.80 -10.81
CA ARG A 254 8.78 20.39 -12.19
C ARG A 254 7.86 19.25 -12.59
N THR A 255 7.20 19.40 -13.72
CA THR A 255 6.31 18.40 -14.28
C THR A 255 6.70 18.10 -15.71
N HIS A 256 6.67 16.81 -16.09
CA HIS A 256 7.07 16.30 -17.40
C HIS A 256 6.08 15.25 -17.91
N GLY A 257 5.90 15.16 -19.22
CA GLY A 257 5.00 14.21 -19.87
C GLY A 257 3.54 14.65 -19.71
N HIS A 258 2.68 13.80 -19.17
CA HIS A 258 1.26 14.09 -18.85
C HIS A 258 1.03 14.17 -17.34
N SER A 259 2.04 14.55 -16.59
CA SER A 259 1.93 14.62 -15.13
C SER A 259 1.17 15.87 -14.67
N VAL A 260 0.54 15.79 -13.51
CA VAL A 260 -0.27 16.86 -12.95
C VAL A 260 0.12 17.12 -11.51
N ALA A 261 0.41 18.38 -11.16
CA ALA A 261 0.65 18.82 -9.79
C ALA A 261 -0.40 19.83 -9.34
N GLU A 262 -1.04 19.56 -8.21
CA GLU A 262 -1.87 20.52 -7.47
C GLU A 262 -1.07 21.03 -6.27
N ILE A 263 -0.85 22.35 -6.15
CA ILE A 263 -0.01 22.94 -5.11
C ILE A 263 -0.68 24.13 -4.42
N SER A 264 -0.27 24.40 -3.20
CA SER A 264 -0.64 25.60 -2.46
C SER A 264 0.57 26.21 -1.78
N VAL A 265 0.87 27.47 -2.11
CA VAL A 265 2.09 28.17 -1.70
C VAL A 265 1.74 29.53 -1.09
N ALA A 266 2.44 29.90 -0.02
CA ALA A 266 2.15 31.12 0.70
C ALA A 266 3.08 32.29 0.35
N LYS A 267 4.36 32.04 0.01
CA LYS A 267 5.33 33.12 -0.21
C LYS A 267 5.89 33.16 -1.64
N HIS A 268 6.47 32.06 -2.09
CA HIS A 268 7.15 32.02 -3.37
C HIS A 268 7.04 30.66 -4.01
N GLN A 269 6.63 30.61 -5.27
CA GLN A 269 6.64 29.40 -6.09
C GLN A 269 7.46 29.60 -7.34
N SER A 270 8.19 28.55 -7.75
CA SER A 270 8.87 28.45 -9.02
C SER A 270 8.40 27.18 -9.70
N ASN A 271 7.79 27.31 -10.87
CA ASN A 271 7.11 26.23 -11.58
C ASN A 271 7.68 26.07 -12.98
N LEU A 272 7.94 24.82 -13.36
CA LEU A 272 8.36 24.43 -14.71
C LEU A 272 7.47 23.29 -15.20
N ALA A 273 6.62 23.55 -16.18
CA ALA A 273 5.82 22.55 -16.86
C ALA A 273 6.34 22.32 -18.26
N THR A 274 6.64 21.07 -18.62
CA THR A 274 7.12 20.69 -19.94
C THR A 274 6.26 19.59 -20.54
N ASP A 275 6.32 19.43 -21.83
CA ASP A 275 5.50 18.50 -22.59
C ASP A 275 4.00 18.82 -22.38
N ALA A 276 3.13 17.82 -22.24
CA ALA A 276 1.70 18.01 -21.99
C ALA A 276 1.35 17.94 -20.48
N SER A 277 2.23 18.49 -19.63
CA SER A 277 2.04 18.43 -18.17
C SER A 277 1.40 19.71 -17.62
N ASP A 278 0.74 19.60 -16.46
CA ASP A 278 0.00 20.69 -15.85
C ASP A 278 0.40 20.95 -14.40
N ILE A 279 0.42 22.24 -14.01
CA ILE A 279 0.57 22.66 -12.62
C ILE A 279 -0.62 23.56 -12.28
N TYR A 280 -1.45 23.12 -11.35
CA TYR A 280 -2.58 23.87 -10.80
C TYR A 280 -2.19 24.43 -9.43
N TYR A 281 -2.28 25.73 -9.25
CA TYR A 281 -1.96 26.35 -7.97
C TYR A 281 -3.17 27.01 -7.31
N PHE A 282 -3.26 26.82 -5.99
CA PHE A 282 -4.32 27.31 -5.10
C PHE A 282 -3.72 28.26 -4.06
N ASN A 283 -3.04 29.30 -4.50
CA ASN A 283 -2.25 30.15 -3.64
C ASN A 283 -3.07 31.17 -2.85
N LEU A 284 -2.47 31.68 -1.77
CA LEU A 284 -2.99 32.86 -1.09
C LEU A 284 -2.73 34.13 -1.91
N PRO A 285 -3.51 35.20 -1.71
CA PRO A 285 -3.15 36.51 -2.25
C PRO A 285 -1.71 36.91 -1.89
N ASN A 286 -1.05 37.63 -2.76
CA ASN A 286 0.33 38.12 -2.58
C ASN A 286 1.46 37.06 -2.64
N THR A 287 1.18 35.84 -3.13
CA THR A 287 2.24 34.87 -3.41
C THR A 287 3.03 35.32 -4.64
N ARG A 288 4.35 35.45 -4.51
CA ARG A 288 5.24 35.66 -5.66
C ARG A 288 5.35 34.36 -6.47
N ALA A 289 5.21 34.48 -7.78
CA ALA A 289 5.20 33.31 -8.65
C ALA A 289 6.09 33.55 -9.89
N ASP A 290 7.02 32.64 -10.12
CA ASP A 290 7.85 32.55 -11.30
C ASP A 290 7.41 31.32 -12.12
N PHE A 291 7.02 31.51 -13.38
CA PHE A 291 6.50 30.43 -14.22
C PHE A 291 7.34 30.27 -15.47
N MET A 292 7.57 29.02 -15.84
CA MET A 292 8.04 28.62 -17.16
C MET A 292 7.20 27.45 -17.64
N ALA A 293 6.66 27.52 -18.84
CA ALA A 293 5.90 26.44 -19.45
C ALA A 293 6.40 26.26 -20.91
N PHE A 294 6.73 25.00 -21.24
CA PHE A 294 7.11 24.59 -22.60
C PHE A 294 6.18 23.42 -22.98
N ASP A 295 5.18 23.69 -23.79
CA ASP A 295 4.11 22.76 -24.18
C ASP A 295 3.28 22.20 -23.00
N GLY A 296 3.44 22.78 -21.80
CA GLY A 296 2.69 22.49 -20.60
C GLY A 296 1.88 23.70 -20.13
N SER A 297 1.16 23.58 -19.01
CA SER A 297 0.37 24.69 -18.46
C SER A 297 0.62 24.93 -16.97
N VAL A 298 0.51 26.20 -16.56
CA VAL A 298 0.54 26.62 -15.16
C VAL A 298 -0.68 27.51 -14.94
N LEU A 299 -1.69 26.98 -14.21
CA LEU A 299 -3.01 27.59 -14.11
C LEU A 299 -3.35 28.00 -12.68
N ASP A 300 -3.91 29.22 -12.54
CA ASP A 300 -4.47 29.72 -11.29
C ASP A 300 -5.88 29.14 -11.06
N MET A 301 -6.05 28.41 -9.97
CA MET A 301 -7.30 27.75 -9.65
C MET A 301 -8.07 28.43 -8.50
N ARG A 302 -7.66 29.61 -8.06
CA ARG A 302 -8.27 30.29 -6.89
C ARG A 302 -9.74 30.64 -7.11
N GLU A 303 -10.09 30.99 -8.32
CA GLU A 303 -11.47 31.41 -8.66
C GLU A 303 -12.39 30.23 -8.97
N TRP A 304 -11.85 29.06 -9.26
CA TRP A 304 -12.61 27.91 -9.75
C TRP A 304 -13.27 27.08 -8.65
N ASN A 305 -12.87 27.25 -7.39
CA ASN A 305 -13.38 26.40 -6.32
C ASN A 305 -13.38 27.08 -4.93
N GLN A 306 -14.19 28.12 -4.75
CA GLN A 306 -14.31 28.83 -3.46
C GLN A 306 -14.82 27.95 -2.31
N ALA A 307 -15.64 26.94 -2.58
CA ALA A 307 -16.14 26.02 -1.55
C ALA A 307 -15.03 25.15 -0.97
N GLU A 308 -14.09 24.70 -1.81
CA GLU A 308 -12.95 23.88 -1.38
C GLU A 308 -11.84 24.69 -0.67
N LEU A 309 -11.79 26.01 -0.87
CA LEU A 309 -10.89 26.89 -0.10
C LEU A 309 -11.26 26.93 1.39
N LYS A 310 -12.52 26.70 1.75
CA LYS A 310 -12.94 26.56 3.17
C LYS A 310 -12.39 25.28 3.79
N ASP A 311 -12.39 24.19 3.05
CA ASP A 311 -11.78 22.92 3.50
C ASP A 311 -10.26 23.03 3.61
N PHE A 312 -9.61 23.74 2.68
CA PHE A 312 -8.20 24.06 2.77
C PHE A 312 -7.82 24.79 4.06
N THR A 313 -8.59 25.83 4.43
CA THR A 313 -8.38 26.53 5.71
C THR A 313 -8.66 25.67 6.93
N ARG A 314 -9.56 24.71 6.85
CA ARG A 314 -9.86 23.76 7.93
C ARG A 314 -8.67 22.83 8.20
N TYR A 315 -8.11 22.20 7.18
CA TYR A 315 -6.97 21.28 7.33
C TYR A 315 -5.67 21.98 7.75
N ASN A 316 -5.46 23.22 7.29
CA ASN A 316 -4.24 23.96 7.62
C ASN A 316 -4.28 24.74 8.95
N LYS A 317 -5.47 24.95 9.53
CA LYS A 317 -5.60 25.58 10.85
C LYS A 317 -5.44 24.62 12.02
N GLN A 318 -5.51 23.32 11.80
CA GLN A 318 -5.42 22.29 12.84
C GLN A 318 -3.97 21.88 13.17
N PHE A 319 -2.98 22.54 12.58
CA PHE A 319 -1.59 22.30 12.93
C PHE A 319 -1.18 23.16 14.11
N PRO A 320 -0.66 22.56 15.20
CA PRO A 320 -0.09 23.30 16.30
C PRO A 320 1.14 24.09 15.87
#